data_15c7f5fcc1ce98add5f2248813f1772f
#
_entry.id   15c7f5fcc1ce98add5f2248813f1772f
#
_cell.length_a   1.000
_cell.length_b   1.000
_cell.length_c   1.000
_cell.angle_alpha   90.00
_cell.angle_beta   90.00
_cell.angle_gamma   90.00
#
_symmetry.space_group_name_H-M   'P 1'
#
loop_
_entity.id
_entity.type
_entity.pdbx_description
1 polymer ?
#
loop_
_entity_poly.entity_id
_entity_poly.type
_entity_poly.pdbx_seq_one_letter_code
_entity_poly.pdbx_strand_id
1 'polypeptide(L)'
;MSLPFAQSFFQYQRGQRARDEVWVFGLICTEYTPCRGYFQVVPRRDRATLIPILQRVLRPGSEVHSDDWGAYRNLARYVPNVTVHRSVVHRDNFVDPISGVHTQQVESAWSQLKYHVKREKGIRRADIQDFLNEEMWRQWRGLGNVFEEIIPVIARYYSL
;
A
#
# COMPACT_ATOMS: atom_id res chain seq x y z
N MET A 1 19.98 -7.73 3.92
CA MET A 1 18.73 -7.96 4.66
C MET A 1 17.58 -7.68 3.72
N SER A 2 16.82 -8.70 3.35
CA SER A 2 15.66 -8.53 2.46
C SER A 2 14.52 -7.87 3.25
N LEU A 3 13.86 -6.88 2.64
CA LEU A 3 12.76 -6.16 3.26
C LEU A 3 11.45 -6.87 2.92
N PRO A 4 10.70 -7.39 3.89
CA PRO A 4 9.40 -7.98 3.63
C PRO A 4 8.36 -6.91 3.33
N PHE A 5 7.68 -7.05 2.20
CA PHE A 5 6.54 -6.25 1.80
C PHE A 5 5.33 -7.13 1.59
N ALA A 6 4.20 -6.76 2.16
CA ALA A 6 2.93 -7.41 1.91
C ALA A 6 2.04 -6.51 1.05
N GLN A 7 1.34 -7.10 0.08
CA GLN A 7 0.50 -6.40 -0.90
C GLN A 7 -0.96 -6.73 -0.71
N SER A 8 -1.82 -5.76 -0.94
CA SER A 8 -3.26 -5.97 -1.02
C SER A 8 -3.94 -4.90 -1.85
N PHE A 9 -5.17 -5.18 -2.31
CA PHE A 9 -6.04 -4.22 -2.95
C PHE A 9 -7.21 -3.85 -2.06
N PHE A 10 -7.57 -2.58 -2.11
CA PHE A 10 -8.80 -2.09 -1.53
C PHE A 10 -9.67 -1.47 -2.60
N GLN A 11 -10.92 -1.87 -2.62
CA GLN A 11 -11.97 -1.27 -3.45
C GLN A 11 -12.69 -0.20 -2.63
N TYR A 12 -12.55 1.05 -3.05
CA TYR A 12 -13.30 2.14 -2.46
C TYR A 12 -14.65 2.29 -3.17
N GLN A 13 -15.74 2.08 -2.44
CA GLN A 13 -17.10 2.28 -2.92
C GLN A 13 -17.77 3.40 -2.13
N ARG A 14 -18.24 4.42 -2.84
CA ARG A 14 -19.12 5.44 -2.29
C ARG A 14 -20.50 5.28 -2.93
N GLY A 15 -21.45 4.75 -2.16
CA GLY A 15 -22.83 4.56 -2.62
C GLY A 15 -23.07 3.28 -3.45
N GLN A 16 -24.33 3.06 -3.84
CA GLN A 16 -24.81 1.79 -4.42
C GLN A 16 -24.61 1.65 -5.94
N ARG A 17 -23.83 2.49 -6.62
CA ARG A 17 -23.66 2.38 -8.08
C ARG A 17 -22.31 1.75 -8.41
N ALA A 18 -22.37 0.58 -9.02
CA ALA A 18 -21.21 -0.19 -9.51
C ALA A 18 -20.29 0.56 -10.53
N ARG A 19 -20.70 1.75 -10.99
CA ARG A 19 -19.95 2.57 -11.95
C ARG A 19 -18.88 3.47 -11.31
N ASP A 20 -18.84 3.56 -9.97
CA ASP A 20 -17.97 4.51 -9.26
C ASP A 20 -16.86 3.81 -8.45
N GLU A 21 -16.44 2.63 -8.86
CA GLU A 21 -15.36 1.90 -8.20
C GLU A 21 -14.00 2.58 -8.42
N VAL A 22 -13.28 2.81 -7.32
CA VAL A 22 -11.91 3.28 -7.34
C VAL A 22 -11.03 2.20 -6.75
N TRP A 23 -10.07 1.75 -7.53
CA TRP A 23 -9.08 0.78 -7.07
C TRP A 23 -7.90 1.48 -6.42
N VAL A 24 -7.58 1.06 -5.22
CA VAL A 24 -6.36 1.50 -4.52
C VAL A 24 -5.43 0.31 -4.39
N PHE A 25 -4.24 0.46 -4.92
CA PHE A 25 -3.13 -0.44 -4.70
C PHE A 25 -2.41 -0.07 -3.43
N GLY A 26 -2.09 -1.05 -2.57
CA GLY A 26 -1.33 -0.86 -1.34
C GLY A 26 -0.14 -1.80 -1.24
N LEU A 27 0.98 -1.28 -0.80
CA LEU A 27 2.21 -2.00 -0.51
C LEU A 27 2.64 -1.66 0.91
N ILE A 28 2.69 -2.64 1.81
CA ILE A 28 2.99 -2.45 3.22
C ILE A 28 4.39 -2.94 3.53
N CYS A 29 5.21 -2.08 4.10
CA CYS A 29 6.53 -2.42 4.62
C CYS A 29 6.41 -2.83 6.09
N THR A 30 6.75 -4.09 6.35
CA THR A 30 6.65 -4.70 7.69
C THR A 30 7.93 -4.58 8.52
N GLU A 31 8.96 -3.91 7.98
CA GLU A 31 10.21 -3.62 8.69
C GLU A 31 10.02 -2.63 9.85
N TYR A 32 8.98 -1.80 9.74
CA TYR A 32 8.70 -0.76 10.72
C TYR A 32 7.57 -1.17 11.67
N THR A 33 7.63 -0.67 12.91
CA THR A 33 6.55 -0.78 13.88
C THR A 33 6.17 0.63 14.37
N PRO A 34 4.97 1.13 14.04
CA PRO A 34 3.95 0.54 13.17
C PRO A 34 4.40 0.42 11.71
N CYS A 35 3.79 -0.54 10.99
CA CYS A 35 4.06 -0.73 9.57
C CYS A 35 3.78 0.52 8.75
N ARG A 36 4.55 0.73 7.69
CA ARG A 36 4.41 1.89 6.80
C ARG A 36 3.97 1.43 5.42
N GLY A 37 3.07 2.19 4.80
CA GLY A 37 2.49 1.84 3.51
C GLY A 37 2.87 2.79 2.38
N TYR A 38 2.77 2.26 1.16
CA TYR A 38 2.65 3.02 -0.07
C TYR A 38 1.28 2.73 -0.66
N PHE A 39 0.52 3.77 -0.98
CA PHE A 39 -0.84 3.65 -1.50
C PHE A 39 -1.01 4.50 -2.76
N GLN A 40 -1.63 3.93 -3.77
CA GLN A 40 -1.86 4.64 -5.03
C GLN A 40 -3.20 4.24 -5.64
N VAL A 41 -3.96 5.24 -6.12
CA VAL A 41 -5.11 5.01 -6.98
C VAL A 41 -4.62 4.44 -8.31
N VAL A 42 -5.23 3.35 -8.75
CA VAL A 42 -4.89 2.69 -10.01
C VAL A 42 -6.12 2.51 -10.89
N PRO A 43 -5.97 2.65 -12.22
CA PRO A 43 -7.09 2.48 -13.14
C PRO A 43 -7.52 1.02 -13.26
N ARG A 44 -6.58 0.08 -13.07
CA ARG A 44 -6.79 -1.37 -13.19
C ARG A 44 -5.89 -2.14 -12.24
N ARG A 45 -6.30 -3.37 -11.94
CA ARG A 45 -5.52 -4.32 -11.13
C ARG A 45 -4.70 -5.29 -12.00
N ASP A 46 -4.41 -4.94 -13.22
CA ASP A 46 -3.68 -5.81 -14.14
C ASP A 46 -2.15 -5.64 -13.98
N ARG A 47 -1.43 -6.62 -14.52
CA ARG A 47 0.03 -6.65 -14.49
C ARG A 47 0.65 -5.42 -15.15
N ALA A 48 0.08 -4.95 -16.26
CA ALA A 48 0.60 -3.80 -16.99
C ALA A 48 0.58 -2.52 -16.15
N THR A 49 -0.42 -2.39 -15.29
CA THR A 49 -0.55 -1.26 -14.35
C THR A 49 0.39 -1.42 -13.14
N LEU A 50 0.50 -2.63 -12.59
CA LEU A 50 1.16 -2.83 -11.29
C LEU A 50 2.67 -2.98 -11.38
N ILE A 51 3.19 -3.62 -12.42
CA ILE A 51 4.64 -3.86 -12.55
C ILE A 51 5.45 -2.55 -12.55
N PRO A 52 5.09 -1.50 -13.31
CA PRO A 52 5.82 -0.22 -13.27
C PRO A 52 5.82 0.43 -11.88
N ILE A 53 4.72 0.29 -11.13
CA ILE A 53 4.63 0.82 -9.76
C ILE A 53 5.60 0.07 -8.85
N LEU A 54 5.60 -1.27 -8.90
CA LEU A 54 6.47 -2.11 -8.10
C LEU A 54 7.95 -1.87 -8.41
N GLN A 55 8.32 -1.74 -9.70
CA GLN A 55 9.68 -1.41 -10.12
C GLN A 55 10.17 -0.08 -9.54
N ARG A 56 9.28 0.91 -9.44
CA ARG A 56 9.58 2.24 -8.91
C ARG A 56 9.70 2.28 -7.40
N VAL A 57 8.85 1.52 -6.70
CA VAL A 57 8.67 1.64 -5.24
C VAL A 57 9.55 0.66 -4.47
N LEU A 58 9.73 -0.55 -4.99
CA LEU A 58 10.51 -1.58 -4.31
C LEU A 58 12.01 -1.30 -4.38
N ARG A 59 12.69 -1.53 -3.27
CA ARG A 59 14.15 -1.46 -3.20
C ARG A 59 14.78 -2.78 -3.66
N PRO A 60 16.02 -2.75 -4.17
CA PRO A 60 16.77 -3.97 -4.47
C PRO A 60 16.83 -4.90 -3.25
N GLY A 61 16.65 -6.19 -3.49
CA GLY A 61 16.66 -7.21 -2.43
C GLY A 61 15.35 -7.39 -1.70
N SER A 62 14.24 -6.81 -2.20
CA SER A 62 12.94 -6.94 -1.56
C SER A 62 12.41 -8.37 -1.58
N GLU A 63 11.84 -8.80 -0.46
CA GLU A 63 10.98 -9.97 -0.37
C GLU A 63 9.51 -9.50 -0.41
N VAL A 64 8.71 -10.07 -1.31
CA VAL A 64 7.31 -9.64 -1.52
C VAL A 64 6.36 -10.79 -1.19
N HIS A 65 5.38 -10.49 -0.37
CA HIS A 65 4.27 -11.38 -0.06
C HIS A 65 2.99 -10.84 -0.67
N SER A 66 2.26 -11.66 -1.41
CA SER A 66 0.99 -11.27 -2.04
C SER A 66 -0.07 -12.35 -1.89
N ASP A 67 -1.32 -11.99 -2.20
CA ASP A 67 -2.34 -12.99 -2.50
C ASP A 67 -2.01 -13.73 -3.81
N ASP A 68 -2.73 -14.82 -4.09
CA ASP A 68 -2.54 -15.62 -5.32
C ASP A 68 -3.18 -14.97 -6.56
N TRP A 69 -3.18 -13.64 -6.64
CA TRP A 69 -3.72 -12.94 -7.79
C TRP A 69 -2.81 -13.11 -9.02
N GLY A 70 -3.40 -13.50 -10.16
CA GLY A 70 -2.66 -13.82 -11.36
C GLY A 70 -1.71 -12.74 -11.90
N ALA A 71 -1.94 -11.46 -11.57
CA ALA A 71 -1.05 -10.35 -11.92
C ALA A 71 0.34 -10.47 -11.29
N TYR A 72 0.47 -11.17 -10.16
CA TYR A 72 1.73 -11.33 -9.41
C TYR A 72 2.51 -12.60 -9.77
N ARG A 73 1.95 -13.48 -10.60
CA ARG A 73 2.66 -14.71 -11.01
C ARG A 73 4.00 -14.38 -11.63
N ASN A 74 5.05 -15.02 -11.13
CA ASN A 74 6.45 -14.83 -11.57
C ASN A 74 6.94 -13.38 -11.35
N LEU A 75 6.54 -12.72 -10.28
CA LEU A 75 6.84 -11.31 -10.00
C LEU A 75 8.33 -11.00 -10.12
N ALA A 76 9.21 -11.83 -9.55
CA ALA A 76 10.65 -11.65 -9.60
C ALA A 76 11.23 -11.60 -11.04
N ARG A 77 10.53 -12.18 -12.02
CA ARG A 77 10.94 -12.11 -13.44
C ARG A 77 10.71 -10.72 -14.03
N TYR A 78 9.69 -10.01 -13.54
CA TYR A 78 9.28 -8.71 -14.08
C TYR A 78 9.78 -7.53 -13.24
N VAL A 79 10.09 -7.77 -11.97
CA VAL A 79 10.56 -6.73 -11.04
C VAL A 79 11.93 -7.15 -10.50
N PRO A 80 13.03 -6.64 -11.10
CA PRO A 80 14.41 -7.04 -10.74
C PRO A 80 14.76 -6.79 -9.26
N ASN A 81 14.06 -5.86 -8.62
CA ASN A 81 14.27 -5.53 -7.20
C ASN A 81 13.73 -6.62 -6.25
N VAL A 82 12.92 -7.55 -6.73
CA VAL A 82 12.34 -8.64 -5.95
C VAL A 82 13.26 -9.86 -6.00
N THR A 83 13.78 -10.26 -4.85
CA THR A 83 14.60 -11.47 -4.69
C THR A 83 13.76 -12.71 -4.36
N VAL A 84 12.70 -12.50 -3.58
CA VAL A 84 11.78 -13.56 -3.15
C VAL A 84 10.35 -13.07 -3.32
N HIS A 85 9.52 -13.90 -3.94
CA HIS A 85 8.07 -13.69 -3.99
C HIS A 85 7.36 -14.92 -3.43
N ARG A 86 6.51 -14.68 -2.43
CA ARG A 86 5.66 -15.70 -1.80
C ARG A 86 4.20 -15.32 -1.98
N SER A 87 3.38 -16.25 -2.44
CA SER A 87 1.93 -16.07 -2.50
C SER A 87 1.25 -16.82 -1.35
N VAL A 88 0.31 -16.16 -0.71
CA VAL A 88 -0.53 -16.74 0.34
C VAL A 88 -1.90 -17.02 -0.26
N VAL A 89 -2.31 -18.30 -0.22
CA VAL A 89 -3.63 -18.71 -0.66
C VAL A 89 -4.60 -18.48 0.51
N HIS A 90 -5.36 -17.40 0.48
CA HIS A 90 -6.34 -17.04 1.53
C HIS A 90 -7.42 -18.10 1.80
N ARG A 91 -7.54 -19.10 0.93
CA ARG A 91 -8.59 -20.11 1.00
C ARG A 91 -8.40 -21.10 2.14
N ASP A 92 -7.16 -21.32 2.56
CA ASP A 92 -6.84 -22.43 3.47
C ASP A 92 -6.22 -21.97 4.81
N ASN A 93 -5.54 -20.81 4.87
CA ASN A 93 -4.93 -20.32 6.12
C ASN A 93 -4.69 -18.80 6.09
N PHE A 94 -4.99 -18.11 7.20
CA PHE A 94 -4.59 -16.70 7.43
C PHE A 94 -3.08 -16.55 7.70
N VAL A 95 -2.42 -17.65 7.99
CA VAL A 95 -0.98 -17.75 8.26
C VAL A 95 -0.47 -18.94 7.47
N ASP A 96 0.54 -18.75 6.63
CA ASP A 96 1.22 -19.88 6.02
C ASP A 96 1.96 -20.67 7.12
N PRO A 97 1.58 -21.92 7.39
CA PRO A 97 2.14 -22.71 8.49
C PRO A 97 3.62 -23.04 8.30
N ILE A 98 4.15 -22.94 7.07
CA ILE A 98 5.54 -23.28 6.74
C ILE A 98 6.44 -22.05 6.81
N SER A 99 5.98 -20.90 6.29
CA SER A 99 6.78 -19.68 6.21
C SER A 99 6.51 -18.66 7.32
N GLY A 100 5.45 -18.87 8.11
CA GLY A 100 5.00 -17.89 9.12
C GLY A 100 4.50 -16.57 8.53
N VAL A 101 4.33 -16.51 7.21
CA VAL A 101 3.85 -15.32 6.50
C VAL A 101 2.38 -15.11 6.80
N HIS A 102 2.04 -13.93 7.28
CA HIS A 102 0.66 -13.55 7.55
C HIS A 102 0.32 -12.21 6.90
N THR A 103 -0.93 -12.10 6.41
CA THR A 103 -1.46 -10.87 5.79
C THR A 103 -2.08 -9.92 6.80
N GLN A 104 -2.04 -10.26 8.09
CA GLN A 104 -2.68 -9.51 9.17
C GLN A 104 -2.23 -8.04 9.25
N GLN A 105 -0.96 -7.75 8.95
CA GLN A 105 -0.44 -6.38 8.92
C GLN A 105 -1.04 -5.56 7.79
N VAL A 106 -1.26 -6.19 6.63
CA VAL A 106 -1.92 -5.55 5.49
C VAL A 106 -3.38 -5.26 5.81
N GLU A 107 -4.08 -6.22 6.42
CA GLU A 107 -5.47 -6.03 6.84
C GLU A 107 -5.60 -4.93 7.89
N SER A 108 -4.66 -4.85 8.83
CA SER A 108 -4.58 -3.77 9.82
C SER A 108 -4.40 -2.41 9.15
N ALA A 109 -3.47 -2.28 8.21
CA ALA A 109 -3.23 -1.04 7.48
C ALA A 109 -4.48 -0.59 6.69
N TRP A 110 -5.16 -1.53 6.02
CA TRP A 110 -6.43 -1.24 5.35
C TRP A 110 -7.55 -0.85 6.31
N SER A 111 -7.61 -1.46 7.48
CA SER A 111 -8.59 -1.12 8.51
C SER A 111 -8.38 0.30 9.03
N GLN A 112 -7.14 0.73 9.22
CA GLN A 112 -6.79 2.09 9.61
C GLN A 112 -7.19 3.10 8.53
N LEU A 113 -6.84 2.86 7.26
CA LEU A 113 -7.26 3.72 6.16
C LEU A 113 -8.79 3.83 6.06
N LYS A 114 -9.51 2.71 6.16
CA LYS A 114 -10.98 2.69 6.16
C LYS A 114 -11.56 3.48 7.35
N TYR A 115 -10.95 3.37 8.51
CA TYR A 115 -11.35 4.14 9.68
C TYR A 115 -11.21 5.65 9.44
N HIS A 116 -10.08 6.11 8.89
CA HIS A 116 -9.87 7.52 8.56
C HIS A 116 -10.88 8.01 7.51
N VAL A 117 -11.12 7.23 6.45
CA VAL A 117 -12.17 7.54 5.46
C VAL A 117 -13.56 7.68 6.10
N LYS A 118 -13.91 6.81 7.06
CA LYS A 118 -15.18 6.88 7.78
C LYS A 118 -15.25 8.11 8.68
N ARG A 119 -14.17 8.44 9.36
CA ARG A 119 -14.07 9.63 10.21
C ARG A 119 -14.35 10.91 9.43
N GLU A 120 -13.83 11.01 8.20
CA GLU A 120 -14.07 12.14 7.28
C GLU A 120 -15.45 12.06 6.58
N LYS A 121 -16.33 11.13 7.00
CA LYS A 121 -17.66 10.89 6.40
C LYS A 121 -17.62 10.60 4.89
N GLY A 122 -16.50 10.03 4.43
CA GLY A 122 -16.21 9.74 3.04
C GLY A 122 -15.37 10.82 2.36
N ILE A 123 -14.71 10.44 1.29
CA ILE A 123 -13.78 11.28 0.53
C ILE A 123 -14.29 11.37 -0.91
N ARG A 124 -14.22 12.56 -1.50
CA ARG A 124 -14.58 12.72 -2.91
C ARG A 124 -13.58 11.94 -3.79
N ARG A 125 -14.06 11.37 -4.88
CA ARG A 125 -13.23 10.56 -5.78
C ARG A 125 -11.97 11.29 -6.27
N ALA A 126 -12.11 12.58 -6.59
CA ALA A 126 -11.00 13.42 -7.03
C ALA A 126 -9.91 13.58 -5.96
N ASP A 127 -10.28 13.53 -4.68
CA ASP A 127 -9.39 13.81 -3.56
C ASP A 127 -8.79 12.54 -2.93
N ILE A 128 -9.14 11.35 -3.43
CA ILE A 128 -8.68 10.09 -2.84
C ILE A 128 -7.15 9.99 -2.86
N GLN A 129 -6.51 10.35 -3.98
CA GLN A 129 -5.04 10.27 -4.06
C GLN A 129 -4.38 11.26 -3.10
N ASP A 130 -4.91 12.46 -2.93
CA ASP A 130 -4.37 13.46 -1.99
C ASP A 130 -4.54 12.99 -0.55
N PHE A 131 -5.67 12.40 -0.22
CA PHE A 131 -5.86 11.73 1.07
C PHE A 131 -4.83 10.62 1.31
N LEU A 132 -4.59 9.75 0.32
CA LEU A 132 -3.59 8.69 0.41
C LEU A 132 -2.17 9.25 0.57
N ASN A 133 -1.85 10.35 -0.11
CA ASN A 133 -0.58 11.05 0.01
C ASN A 133 -0.38 11.60 1.42
N GLU A 134 -1.42 12.20 2.01
CA GLU A 134 -1.39 12.68 3.39
C GLU A 134 -1.18 11.52 4.38
N GLU A 135 -1.92 10.42 4.23
CA GLU A 135 -1.78 9.24 5.07
C GLU A 135 -0.37 8.63 4.99
N MET A 136 0.19 8.52 3.79
CA MET A 136 1.58 8.10 3.59
C MET A 136 2.56 9.06 4.27
N TRP A 137 2.38 10.37 4.08
CA TRP A 137 3.25 11.37 4.70
C TRP A 137 3.21 11.26 6.23
N ARG A 138 2.03 11.10 6.83
CA ARG A 138 1.87 10.91 8.28
C ARG A 138 2.60 9.66 8.76
N GLN A 139 2.52 8.55 8.03
CA GLN A 139 3.20 7.30 8.39
C GLN A 139 4.72 7.41 8.28
N TRP A 140 5.25 8.14 7.30
CA TRP A 140 6.68 8.19 7.02
C TRP A 140 7.39 9.35 7.73
N ARG A 141 6.71 10.45 8.01
CA ARG A 141 7.28 11.68 8.55
C ARG A 141 6.56 12.18 9.80
N GLY A 142 5.27 11.96 9.91
CA GLY A 142 4.40 12.55 10.93
C GLY A 142 4.36 11.79 12.25
N LEU A 143 5.37 10.97 12.57
CA LEU A 143 5.41 10.20 13.83
C LEU A 143 5.73 11.06 15.06
N GLY A 144 6.19 12.28 14.86
CA GLY A 144 6.46 13.28 15.90
C GLY A 144 5.43 14.40 15.89
N ASN A 145 5.90 15.63 16.06
CA ASN A 145 5.07 16.81 15.90
C ASN A 145 4.86 17.10 14.41
N VAL A 146 3.68 16.77 13.89
CA VAL A 146 3.29 16.95 12.48
C VAL A 146 3.54 18.38 12.00
N PHE A 147 3.32 19.38 12.86
CA PHE A 147 3.52 20.78 12.54
C PHE A 147 5.01 21.11 12.33
N GLU A 148 5.88 20.63 13.20
CA GLU A 148 7.32 20.83 13.08
C GLU A 148 7.90 20.14 11.82
N GLU A 149 7.38 18.97 11.46
CA GLU A 149 7.80 18.23 10.29
C GLU A 149 7.33 18.87 8.96
N ILE A 150 6.19 19.57 8.94
CA ILE A 150 5.67 20.16 7.71
C ILE A 150 6.29 21.54 7.40
N ILE A 151 6.69 22.31 8.40
CA ILE A 151 7.27 23.65 8.21
C ILE A 151 8.50 23.63 7.28
N PRO A 152 9.51 22.76 7.47
CA PRO A 152 10.66 22.68 6.57
C PRO A 152 10.28 22.31 5.14
N VAL A 153 9.22 21.52 4.95
CA VAL A 153 8.72 21.17 3.62
C VAL A 153 8.12 22.41 2.97
N ILE A 154 7.28 23.15 3.68
CA ILE A 154 6.69 24.40 3.17
C ILE A 154 7.77 25.41 2.83
N ALA A 155 8.73 25.64 3.74
CA ALA A 155 9.83 26.58 3.52
C ALA A 155 10.69 26.23 2.32
N ARG A 156 10.83 24.96 1.97
CA ARG A 156 11.59 24.49 0.82
C ARG A 156 10.91 24.81 -0.52
N TYR A 157 9.56 24.77 -0.54
CA TYR A 157 8.77 24.98 -1.77
C TYR A 157 8.26 26.40 -1.94
N TYR A 158 8.11 27.12 -0.84
CA TYR A 158 7.66 28.49 -0.81
C TYR A 158 8.79 29.30 -0.14
N SER A 159 9.79 29.72 -0.93
CA SER A 159 10.89 30.54 -0.43
C SER A 159 10.33 31.76 0.29
N LEU A 160 10.27 31.71 1.61
CA LEU A 160 9.92 32.81 2.51
C LEU A 160 11.18 33.62 2.80
#